data_fdd9facc440d670f63b44070e022f8b5
#
_entry.id   fdd9facc440d670f63b44070e022f8b5
#
_cell.length_a   1.000
_cell.length_b   1.000
_cell.length_c   1.000
_cell.angle_alpha   90.00
_cell.angle_beta   90.00
_cell.angle_gamma   90.00
#
_symmetry.space_group_name_H-M   'P 1'
#
loop_
_entity.id
_entity.type
_entity.pdbx_description
1 polymer ?
#
loop_
_entity_poly.entity_id
_entity_poly.type
_entity_poly.pdbx_seq_one_letter_code
_entity_poly.pdbx_strand_id
1 'polypeptide(L)'
;MRKRLSYLLVAAVFVSMLSLSGCGGGGGTTKSEANPYEGKWVAVVAEAMGVQLPIEECFEGDLSFELNSGGKVAFHAGEDTGNGKWAVADNKLTITIQGEEMVADVGENTFTFDDLMDMGLKVIFGKEGTDATNPENYLTEDELALIGDWHSETVEKLLGDGPQTTMDGVDNINDALRLTFAKDHTVKVVYKGQEMGTFKWSLVYGLCNVETENPSVYVATNEDGSLNVDYSDDEDFLTFKCVKDDAK
;
A
#
# COMPACT_ATOMS: atom_id res chain seq x y z
N MET A 1 -0.62 23.68 -8.94
CA MET A 1 -2.03 24.16 -8.97
C MET A 1 -2.89 23.05 -8.39
N ARG A 2 -3.24 23.17 -7.12
CA ARG A 2 -4.05 22.16 -6.40
C ARG A 2 -5.50 22.30 -6.85
N LYS A 3 -6.03 21.32 -7.58
CA LYS A 3 -7.46 21.22 -7.85
C LYS A 3 -8.12 20.55 -6.65
N ARG A 4 -8.78 21.37 -5.82
CA ARG A 4 -9.67 20.87 -4.78
C ARG A 4 -10.87 20.20 -5.44
N LEU A 5 -11.01 18.89 -5.26
CA LEU A 5 -12.22 18.18 -5.63
C LEU A 5 -13.27 18.48 -4.54
N SER A 6 -14.12 19.48 -4.80
CA SER A 6 -15.23 19.81 -3.91
C SER A 6 -16.40 18.89 -4.24
N TYR A 7 -16.67 17.91 -3.43
CA TYR A 7 -17.93 17.17 -3.50
C TYR A 7 -19.04 18.00 -2.87
N LEU A 8 -20.04 18.35 -3.67
CA LEU A 8 -21.23 19.06 -3.27
C LEU A 8 -22.15 18.13 -2.47
N LEU A 9 -22.21 18.34 -1.15
CA LEU A 9 -23.20 17.76 -0.26
C LEU A 9 -24.57 18.42 -0.53
N VAL A 10 -25.47 17.67 -1.15
CA VAL A 10 -26.88 18.04 -1.19
C VAL A 10 -27.59 17.37 -0.01
N ALA A 11 -27.82 18.14 1.03
CA ALA A 11 -28.65 17.74 2.14
C ALA A 11 -30.15 17.74 1.73
N ALA A 12 -30.74 16.56 1.60
CA ALA A 12 -32.17 16.42 1.50
C ALA A 12 -32.73 15.70 2.73
N VAL A 13 -33.42 16.47 3.56
CA VAL A 13 -34.18 16.03 4.72
C VAL A 13 -35.40 15.26 4.21
N PHE A 14 -35.59 14.00 4.63
CA PHE A 14 -36.91 13.36 4.63
C PHE A 14 -37.24 12.71 5.97
N VAL A 15 -38.33 13.22 6.52
CA VAL A 15 -38.97 12.86 7.76
C VAL A 15 -39.87 11.65 7.56
N SER A 16 -39.80 10.73 8.52
CA SER A 16 -40.79 9.80 9.03
C SER A 16 -41.64 8.92 8.14
N MET A 17 -41.71 7.63 8.49
CA MET A 17 -42.95 6.99 8.92
C MET A 17 -42.67 5.73 9.76
N LEU A 18 -43.18 5.77 10.99
CA LEU A 18 -43.37 4.61 11.85
C LEU A 18 -44.45 3.69 11.25
N SER A 19 -44.22 2.39 11.29
CA SER A 19 -45.31 1.40 11.39
C SER A 19 -44.88 0.29 12.34
N LEU A 20 -45.52 0.31 13.51
CA LEU A 20 -45.59 -0.81 14.45
C LEU A 20 -46.51 -1.89 13.93
N SER A 21 -46.09 -3.13 14.01
CA SER A 21 -46.91 -4.33 14.30
C SER A 21 -45.97 -5.53 14.22
N GLY A 22 -45.92 -6.47 15.11
CA GLY A 22 -46.81 -7.03 16.06
C GLY A 22 -46.07 -8.17 16.75
N CYS A 23 -46.47 -8.38 17.97
CA CYS A 23 -46.02 -9.35 18.94
C CYS A 23 -46.20 -10.81 18.49
N GLY A 24 -45.26 -11.70 18.80
CA GLY A 24 -45.39 -13.16 18.72
C GLY A 24 -44.23 -13.82 19.42
N GLY A 25 -44.47 -14.29 20.66
CA GLY A 25 -43.45 -14.86 21.51
C GLY A 25 -43.02 -16.27 21.10
N GLY A 26 -41.84 -16.64 21.50
CA GLY A 26 -41.26 -17.97 21.41
C GLY A 26 -39.81 -17.93 21.85
N GLY A 27 -39.55 -18.19 23.15
CA GLY A 27 -38.22 -18.25 23.72
C GLY A 27 -37.38 -19.39 23.14
N GLY A 28 -36.31 -19.03 22.53
CA GLY A 28 -35.21 -19.88 22.18
C GLY A 28 -34.01 -18.96 22.01
N THR A 29 -33.16 -18.84 23.04
CA THR A 29 -31.84 -18.21 22.93
C THR A 29 -30.94 -19.09 22.09
N THR A 30 -31.15 -19.12 20.79
CA THR A 30 -30.08 -19.42 19.85
C THR A 30 -29.14 -18.24 19.94
N LYS A 31 -27.94 -18.45 20.48
CA LYS A 31 -26.82 -17.57 20.23
C LYS A 31 -26.74 -17.42 18.70
N SER A 32 -27.15 -16.28 18.19
CA SER A 32 -26.84 -15.91 16.81
C SER A 32 -25.34 -16.03 16.70
N GLU A 33 -24.86 -16.97 15.92
CA GLU A 33 -23.43 -16.99 15.56
C GLU A 33 -23.16 -15.60 14.98
N ALA A 34 -22.13 -14.93 15.54
CA ALA A 34 -21.75 -13.61 15.05
C ALA A 34 -21.46 -13.73 13.55
N ASN A 35 -22.06 -12.87 12.75
CA ASN A 35 -21.82 -12.87 11.30
C ASN A 35 -20.30 -12.60 11.08
N PRO A 36 -19.56 -13.47 10.39
CA PRO A 36 -18.10 -13.33 10.25
C PRO A 36 -17.69 -12.03 9.57
N TYR A 37 -18.59 -11.39 8.85
CA TYR A 37 -18.33 -10.15 8.14
C TYR A 37 -18.56 -8.90 8.99
N GLU A 38 -19.27 -9.00 10.12
CA GLU A 38 -19.45 -7.87 11.04
C GLU A 38 -18.13 -7.42 11.65
N GLY A 39 -17.98 -6.09 11.83
CA GLY A 39 -16.81 -5.45 12.41
C GLY A 39 -16.23 -4.37 11.51
N LYS A 40 -15.07 -3.86 11.90
CA LYS A 40 -14.36 -2.82 11.18
C LYS A 40 -13.38 -3.41 10.17
N TRP A 41 -13.37 -2.81 8.99
CA TRP A 41 -12.53 -3.16 7.86
C TRP A 41 -11.77 -1.92 7.42
N VAL A 42 -10.47 -1.98 7.39
CA VAL A 42 -9.59 -0.86 7.07
C VAL A 42 -8.92 -1.08 5.72
N ALA A 43 -8.79 -0.05 4.92
CA ALA A 43 -8.04 -0.11 3.69
C ALA A 43 -6.55 -0.34 4.00
N VAL A 44 -5.93 -1.26 3.29
CA VAL A 44 -4.54 -1.68 3.51
C VAL A 44 -3.67 -1.34 2.31
N VAL A 45 -4.18 -1.60 1.10
CA VAL A 45 -3.48 -1.39 -0.16
C VAL A 45 -4.43 -0.75 -1.16
N ALA A 46 -3.94 0.27 -1.86
CA ALA A 46 -4.55 0.79 -3.07
C ALA A 46 -3.66 0.45 -4.27
N GLU A 47 -4.27 0.20 -5.43
CA GLU A 47 -3.57 -0.05 -6.68
C GLU A 47 -4.22 0.76 -7.80
N ALA A 48 -3.41 1.49 -8.56
CA ALA A 48 -3.84 2.18 -9.77
C ALA A 48 -2.91 1.81 -10.92
N MET A 49 -3.47 1.36 -12.05
CA MET A 49 -2.71 1.01 -13.25
C MET A 49 -1.54 0.03 -13.01
N GLY A 50 -1.71 -0.91 -12.07
CA GLY A 50 -0.68 -1.89 -11.71
C GLY A 50 0.42 -1.39 -10.77
N VAL A 51 0.25 -0.20 -10.21
CA VAL A 51 1.17 0.40 -9.22
C VAL A 51 0.49 0.42 -7.86
N GLN A 52 1.14 -0.12 -6.85
CA GLN A 52 0.68 0.01 -5.47
C GLN A 52 0.96 1.41 -4.94
N LEU A 53 -0.02 1.94 -4.24
CA LEU A 53 0.02 3.28 -3.66
C LEU A 53 -0.29 3.18 -2.16
N PRO A 54 0.40 3.94 -1.32
CA PRO A 54 0.00 4.11 0.07
C PRO A 54 -1.42 4.67 0.18
N ILE A 55 -2.20 4.17 1.11
CA ILE A 55 -3.60 4.62 1.31
C ILE A 55 -3.66 6.13 1.58
N GLU A 56 -2.69 6.64 2.34
CA GLU A 56 -2.57 8.06 2.67
C GLU A 56 -2.28 8.98 1.48
N GLU A 57 -1.78 8.45 0.37
CA GLU A 57 -1.59 9.20 -0.88
C GLU A 57 -2.88 9.26 -1.71
N CYS A 58 -3.75 8.25 -1.56
CA CYS A 58 -5.01 8.16 -2.29
C CYS A 58 -6.14 8.88 -1.56
N PHE A 59 -6.11 8.88 -0.22
CA PHE A 59 -7.19 9.39 0.63
C PHE A 59 -6.63 10.29 1.73
N GLU A 60 -7.32 11.40 2.03
CA GLU A 60 -6.98 12.27 3.15
C GLU A 60 -7.41 11.59 4.47
N GLY A 61 -6.53 10.80 5.08
CA GLY A 61 -6.77 10.08 6.34
C GLY A 61 -7.21 8.63 6.17
N ASP A 62 -7.77 8.07 7.25
CA ASP A 62 -8.17 6.66 7.29
C ASP A 62 -9.35 6.37 6.35
N LEU A 63 -9.25 5.27 5.62
CA LEU A 63 -10.33 4.73 4.82
C LEU A 63 -10.83 3.44 5.45
N SER A 64 -12.09 3.37 5.87
CA SER A 64 -12.64 2.19 6.54
C SER A 64 -14.14 2.03 6.38
N PHE A 65 -14.61 0.78 6.54
CA PHE A 65 -16.01 0.42 6.68
C PHE A 65 -16.26 -0.26 8.03
N GLU A 66 -17.33 0.10 8.71
CA GLU A 66 -17.84 -0.64 9.86
C GLU A 66 -19.13 -1.34 9.50
N LEU A 67 -19.05 -2.67 9.33
CA LEU A 67 -20.19 -3.52 8.97
C LEU A 67 -20.92 -3.94 10.25
N ASN A 68 -22.08 -3.34 10.48
CA ASN A 68 -22.87 -3.52 11.67
C ASN A 68 -24.01 -4.55 11.46
N SER A 69 -24.50 -5.13 12.54
CA SER A 69 -25.62 -6.06 12.52
C SER A 69 -26.85 -5.47 11.85
N GLY A 70 -27.66 -6.36 11.23
CA GLY A 70 -28.84 -5.95 10.49
C GLY A 70 -28.53 -5.28 9.15
N GLY A 71 -27.34 -5.53 8.57
CA GLY A 71 -26.97 -5.06 7.24
C GLY A 71 -26.72 -3.55 7.16
N LYS A 72 -26.31 -2.91 8.25
CA LYS A 72 -25.98 -1.48 8.28
C LYS A 72 -24.47 -1.29 8.13
N VAL A 73 -24.04 -0.31 7.34
CA VAL A 73 -22.65 0.07 7.20
C VAL A 73 -22.45 1.53 7.57
N ALA A 74 -21.34 1.81 8.26
CA ALA A 74 -20.76 3.15 8.37
C ALA A 74 -19.46 3.18 7.56
N PHE A 75 -19.29 4.23 6.75
CA PHE A 75 -18.12 4.48 5.93
C PHE A 75 -17.37 5.69 6.49
N HIS A 76 -16.04 5.62 6.51
CA HIS A 76 -15.16 6.69 6.95
C HIS A 76 -14.05 6.87 5.92
N ALA A 77 -13.85 8.11 5.48
CA ALA A 77 -12.74 8.52 4.62
C ALA A 77 -12.21 9.86 5.15
N GLY A 78 -11.19 9.83 6.00
CA GLY A 78 -10.71 11.00 6.72
C GLY A 78 -11.81 11.61 7.59
N GLU A 79 -12.18 12.88 7.31
CA GLU A 79 -13.27 13.59 7.99
C GLU A 79 -14.66 13.26 7.44
N ASP A 80 -14.74 12.66 6.24
CA ASP A 80 -15.99 12.31 5.60
C ASP A 80 -16.57 11.01 6.15
N THR A 81 -17.87 11.00 6.39
CA THR A 81 -18.59 9.81 6.87
C THR A 81 -19.85 9.57 6.05
N GLY A 82 -20.19 8.31 5.83
CA GLY A 82 -21.39 7.89 5.17
C GLY A 82 -22.05 6.73 5.90
N ASN A 83 -23.38 6.63 5.77
CA ASN A 83 -24.14 5.49 6.28
C ASN A 83 -24.90 4.83 5.15
N GLY A 84 -25.04 3.52 5.23
CA GLY A 84 -25.69 2.76 4.19
C GLY A 84 -26.11 1.36 4.63
N LYS A 85 -26.17 0.48 3.66
CA LYS A 85 -26.50 -0.93 3.85
C LYS A 85 -25.42 -1.81 3.24
N TRP A 86 -25.25 -3.01 3.80
CA TRP A 86 -24.40 -4.04 3.25
C TRP A 86 -25.09 -5.40 3.23
N ALA A 87 -24.67 -6.23 2.30
CA ALA A 87 -25.04 -7.63 2.23
C ALA A 87 -23.89 -8.44 1.62
N VAL A 88 -23.78 -9.72 1.96
CA VAL A 88 -22.89 -10.67 1.32
C VAL A 88 -23.72 -11.77 0.70
N ALA A 89 -23.53 -12.01 -0.58
CA ALA A 89 -24.12 -13.11 -1.34
C ALA A 89 -23.13 -13.56 -2.43
N ASP A 90 -23.09 -14.84 -2.74
CA ASP A 90 -22.27 -15.40 -3.82
C ASP A 90 -20.79 -14.97 -3.78
N ASN A 91 -20.23 -14.91 -2.58
CA ASN A 91 -18.86 -14.46 -2.32
C ASN A 91 -18.57 -13.01 -2.76
N LYS A 92 -19.60 -12.18 -2.80
CA LYS A 92 -19.50 -10.75 -3.06
C LYS A 92 -20.10 -9.97 -1.88
N LEU A 93 -19.39 -8.93 -1.44
CA LEU A 93 -19.90 -7.91 -0.55
C LEU A 93 -20.48 -6.80 -1.41
N THR A 94 -21.75 -6.47 -1.17
CA THR A 94 -22.38 -5.28 -1.76
C THR A 94 -22.57 -4.24 -0.67
N ILE A 95 -22.07 -3.03 -0.88
CA ILE A 95 -22.26 -1.86 -0.01
C ILE A 95 -23.03 -0.81 -0.80
N THR A 96 -24.12 -0.29 -0.23
CA THR A 96 -24.91 0.79 -0.81
C THR A 96 -24.91 1.99 0.11
N ILE A 97 -24.32 3.12 -0.33
CA ILE A 97 -24.27 4.39 0.40
C ILE A 97 -24.86 5.48 -0.49
N GLN A 98 -25.86 6.21 0.00
CA GLN A 98 -26.53 7.30 -0.73
C GLN A 98 -27.11 6.90 -2.10
N GLY A 99 -27.34 5.60 -2.32
CA GLY A 99 -27.86 5.07 -3.59
C GLY A 99 -26.78 4.58 -4.55
N GLU A 100 -25.53 4.86 -4.27
CA GLU A 100 -24.38 4.30 -4.99
C GLU A 100 -24.05 2.90 -4.46
N GLU A 101 -23.84 1.96 -5.37
CA GLU A 101 -23.54 0.57 -5.05
C GLU A 101 -22.08 0.26 -5.36
N MET A 102 -21.38 -0.30 -4.38
CA MET A 102 -20.01 -0.78 -4.51
C MET A 102 -20.00 -2.28 -4.25
N VAL A 103 -19.28 -3.03 -5.09
CA VAL A 103 -19.19 -4.49 -4.99
C VAL A 103 -17.74 -4.90 -4.81
N ALA A 104 -17.48 -5.73 -3.80
CA ALA A 104 -16.15 -6.28 -3.52
C ALA A 104 -16.17 -7.80 -3.55
N ASP A 105 -15.03 -8.38 -3.92
CA ASP A 105 -14.75 -9.79 -3.72
C ASP A 105 -14.46 -10.07 -2.25
N VAL A 106 -15.04 -11.18 -1.74
CA VAL A 106 -14.83 -11.64 -0.37
C VAL A 106 -13.68 -12.64 -0.33
N GLY A 107 -12.63 -12.32 0.40
CA GLY A 107 -11.51 -13.20 0.73
C GLY A 107 -11.52 -13.65 2.19
N GLU A 108 -10.46 -14.32 2.59
CA GLU A 108 -10.25 -14.67 4.00
C GLU A 108 -9.80 -13.41 4.77
N ASN A 109 -10.72 -12.84 5.56
CA ASN A 109 -10.49 -11.57 6.28
C ASN A 109 -10.14 -10.37 5.37
N THR A 110 -10.51 -10.43 4.09
CA THR A 110 -10.32 -9.34 3.13
C THR A 110 -11.57 -9.04 2.32
N PHE A 111 -11.71 -7.79 1.89
CA PHE A 111 -12.60 -7.36 0.82
C PHE A 111 -11.77 -6.64 -0.25
N THR A 112 -11.94 -7.02 -1.51
CA THR A 112 -11.24 -6.37 -2.62
C THR A 112 -12.26 -5.68 -3.52
N PHE A 113 -12.18 -4.36 -3.60
CA PHE A 113 -12.90 -3.55 -4.57
C PHE A 113 -11.98 -3.34 -5.79
N ASP A 114 -12.38 -3.78 -6.98
CA ASP A 114 -11.59 -3.60 -8.20
C ASP A 114 -11.63 -2.16 -8.69
N ASP A 115 -12.68 -1.44 -8.40
CA ASP A 115 -12.86 -0.02 -8.70
C ASP A 115 -13.69 0.64 -7.58
N LEU A 116 -13.00 1.16 -6.58
CA LEU A 116 -13.66 1.80 -5.46
C LEU A 116 -14.23 3.15 -5.88
N MET A 117 -15.55 3.31 -5.79
CA MET A 117 -16.28 4.55 -6.10
C MET A 117 -16.01 5.10 -7.53
N ASP A 118 -15.82 4.24 -8.52
CA ASP A 118 -15.49 4.61 -9.91
C ASP A 118 -14.25 5.51 -10.03
N MET A 119 -13.29 5.34 -9.11
CA MET A 119 -12.04 6.14 -9.07
C MET A 119 -10.90 5.52 -9.89
N GLY A 120 -11.10 4.33 -10.45
CA GLY A 120 -10.03 3.56 -11.10
C GLY A 120 -9.02 3.00 -10.11
N LEU A 121 -9.41 2.87 -8.84
CA LEU A 121 -8.57 2.36 -7.75
C LEU A 121 -9.08 0.99 -7.31
N LYS A 122 -8.23 -0.01 -7.42
CA LYS A 122 -8.43 -1.27 -6.70
C LYS A 122 -7.97 -1.09 -5.26
N VAL A 123 -8.83 -1.42 -4.30
CA VAL A 123 -8.52 -1.27 -2.88
C VAL A 123 -8.81 -2.56 -2.14
N ILE A 124 -7.83 -3.00 -1.34
CA ILE A 124 -7.96 -4.16 -0.45
C ILE A 124 -8.22 -3.66 0.96
N PHE A 125 -9.30 -4.14 1.56
CA PHE A 125 -9.63 -3.91 2.97
C PHE A 125 -9.32 -5.18 3.77
N GLY A 126 -8.61 -5.03 4.88
CA GLY A 126 -8.37 -6.07 5.87
C GLY A 126 -9.29 -5.91 7.07
N LYS A 127 -9.73 -7.04 7.65
CA LYS A 127 -10.51 -7.02 8.88
C LYS A 127 -9.64 -6.61 10.06
N GLU A 128 -10.07 -5.59 10.81
CA GLU A 128 -9.33 -5.10 11.99
C GLU A 128 -9.11 -6.23 13.02
N GLY A 129 -7.88 -6.29 13.55
CA GLY A 129 -7.47 -7.32 14.50
C GLY A 129 -7.06 -8.67 13.87
N THR A 130 -6.92 -8.73 12.55
CA THR A 130 -6.37 -9.89 11.83
C THR A 130 -5.08 -9.52 11.09
N ASP A 131 -4.31 -10.51 10.67
CA ASP A 131 -3.10 -10.31 9.86
C ASP A 131 -3.39 -9.69 8.49
N ALA A 132 -4.65 -9.69 8.05
CA ALA A 132 -5.07 -9.06 6.81
C ALA A 132 -4.93 -7.52 6.82
N THR A 133 -4.68 -6.90 7.97
CA THR A 133 -4.37 -5.48 8.07
C THR A 133 -2.89 -5.15 7.95
N ASN A 134 -2.02 -6.16 7.83
CA ASN A 134 -0.59 -5.93 7.64
C ASN A 134 -0.27 -5.73 6.14
N PRO A 135 0.17 -4.53 5.69
CA PRO A 135 0.48 -4.25 4.30
C PRO A 135 1.61 -5.13 3.74
N GLU A 136 2.52 -5.63 4.57
CA GLU A 136 3.59 -6.53 4.14
C GLU A 136 3.10 -7.86 3.52
N ASN A 137 1.83 -8.22 3.75
CA ASN A 137 1.22 -9.42 3.17
C ASN A 137 0.78 -9.23 1.70
N TYR A 138 0.87 -8.01 1.19
CA TYR A 138 0.39 -7.64 -0.15
C TYR A 138 1.49 -7.16 -1.08
N LEU A 139 2.76 -7.33 -0.70
CA LEU A 139 3.90 -6.99 -1.55
C LEU A 139 3.83 -7.76 -2.87
N THR A 140 4.08 -7.06 -3.96
CA THR A 140 4.17 -7.64 -5.31
C THR A 140 5.41 -8.55 -5.44
N GLU A 141 5.45 -9.38 -6.49
CA GLU A 141 6.63 -10.20 -6.79
C GLU A 141 7.88 -9.33 -7.01
N ASP A 142 7.73 -8.19 -7.68
CA ASP A 142 8.83 -7.26 -7.95
C ASP A 142 9.32 -6.58 -6.66
N GLU A 143 8.43 -6.21 -5.75
CA GLU A 143 8.80 -5.68 -4.44
C GLU A 143 9.51 -6.74 -3.59
N LEU A 144 8.99 -7.97 -3.56
CA LEU A 144 9.63 -9.09 -2.86
C LEU A 144 11.02 -9.40 -3.41
N ALA A 145 11.25 -9.21 -4.71
CA ALA A 145 12.57 -9.38 -5.32
C ALA A 145 13.61 -8.37 -4.79
N LEU A 146 13.17 -7.15 -4.45
CA LEU A 146 14.04 -6.12 -3.87
C LEU A 146 14.41 -6.40 -2.41
N ILE A 147 13.52 -6.99 -1.61
CA ILE A 147 13.74 -7.18 -0.17
C ILE A 147 15.02 -7.93 0.13
N GLY A 148 15.86 -7.38 1.01
CA GLY A 148 17.10 -7.98 1.48
C GLY A 148 18.30 -7.03 1.37
N ASP A 149 19.49 -7.60 1.58
CA ASP A 149 20.77 -6.87 1.56
C ASP A 149 21.39 -6.94 0.18
N TRP A 150 21.92 -5.80 -0.27
CA TRP A 150 22.56 -5.62 -1.55
C TRP A 150 23.89 -4.89 -1.37
N HIS A 151 24.88 -5.27 -2.16
CA HIS A 151 26.17 -4.59 -2.19
C HIS A 151 26.62 -4.32 -3.64
N SER A 152 27.42 -3.27 -3.80
CA SER A 152 28.01 -2.91 -5.08
C SER A 152 29.06 -3.94 -5.54
N GLU A 153 29.00 -4.34 -6.80
CA GLU A 153 29.96 -5.18 -7.49
C GLU A 153 30.89 -4.36 -8.39
N THR A 154 30.31 -3.32 -9.01
CA THR A 154 31.05 -2.35 -9.83
C THR A 154 30.49 -0.96 -9.64
N VAL A 155 31.28 0.04 -9.99
CA VAL A 155 30.92 1.46 -10.06
C VAL A 155 31.33 2.06 -11.38
N GLU A 156 30.50 2.92 -11.95
CA GLU A 156 30.79 3.70 -13.16
C GLU A 156 30.54 5.17 -12.89
N LYS A 157 31.47 6.02 -13.34
CA LYS A 157 31.30 7.49 -13.34
C LYS A 157 30.64 7.93 -14.63
N LEU A 158 29.78 8.93 -14.54
CA LEU A 158 29.21 9.59 -15.71
C LEU A 158 30.33 10.12 -16.59
N LEU A 159 30.66 9.73 -17.71
CA LEU A 159 31.79 10.07 -18.57
C LEU A 159 33.12 9.41 -18.15
N GLY A 160 33.07 8.28 -17.45
CA GLY A 160 34.23 7.47 -17.09
C GLY A 160 34.61 6.44 -18.17
N ASP A 161 35.64 5.63 -17.86
CA ASP A 161 36.16 4.57 -18.74
C ASP A 161 35.36 3.26 -18.67
N GLY A 162 34.08 3.32 -18.18
CA GLY A 162 33.22 2.17 -17.95
C GLY A 162 33.31 1.61 -16.53
N PRO A 163 32.64 0.46 -16.26
CA PRO A 163 32.54 -0.11 -14.92
C PRO A 163 33.88 -0.48 -14.32
N GLN A 164 34.11 -0.08 -13.06
CA GLN A 164 35.33 -0.33 -12.28
C GLN A 164 34.99 -1.22 -11.08
N THR A 165 35.97 -2.07 -10.68
CA THR A 165 35.85 -2.91 -9.48
C THR A 165 36.59 -2.31 -8.27
N THR A 166 37.04 -1.06 -8.39
CA THR A 166 37.71 -0.30 -7.34
C THR A 166 37.15 1.11 -7.30
N MET A 167 37.17 1.72 -6.12
CA MET A 167 36.72 3.08 -5.92
C MET A 167 37.60 3.76 -4.87
N ASP A 168 37.96 5.03 -5.10
CA ASP A 168 38.72 5.81 -4.14
C ASP A 168 37.92 5.98 -2.82
N GLY A 169 38.62 5.78 -1.70
CA GLY A 169 38.06 5.93 -0.36
C GLY A 169 37.40 4.68 0.21
N VAL A 170 37.45 3.54 -0.51
CA VAL A 170 37.01 2.24 0.02
C VAL A 170 38.04 1.14 -0.30
N ASP A 171 38.27 0.24 0.64
CA ASP A 171 39.21 -0.88 0.46
C ASP A 171 38.61 -2.01 -0.38
N ASN A 172 37.27 -2.14 -0.36
CA ASN A 172 36.50 -3.16 -1.07
C ASN A 172 35.33 -2.51 -1.76
N ILE A 173 35.16 -2.76 -3.06
CA ILE A 173 34.01 -2.24 -3.84
C ILE A 173 32.65 -2.64 -3.24
N ASN A 174 32.55 -3.78 -2.59
CA ASN A 174 31.32 -4.24 -1.95
C ASN A 174 30.87 -3.35 -0.78
N ASP A 175 31.77 -2.48 -0.28
CA ASP A 175 31.46 -1.51 0.79
C ASP A 175 31.27 -0.08 0.24
N ALA A 176 31.41 0.10 -1.09
CA ALA A 176 31.20 1.41 -1.71
C ALA A 176 29.74 1.86 -1.62
N LEU A 177 28.80 0.96 -1.92
CA LEU A 177 27.37 1.19 -1.72
C LEU A 177 26.72 -0.10 -1.18
N ARG A 178 25.95 0.04 -0.12
CA ARG A 178 25.10 -1.04 0.42
C ARG A 178 23.69 -0.53 0.62
N LEU A 179 22.72 -1.37 0.23
CA LEU A 179 21.30 -1.10 0.40
C LEU A 179 20.68 -2.26 1.18
N THR A 180 19.80 -1.96 2.13
CA THR A 180 19.00 -2.97 2.82
C THR A 180 17.53 -2.59 2.66
N PHE A 181 16.82 -3.30 1.79
CA PHE A 181 15.39 -3.11 1.57
C PHE A 181 14.58 -3.94 2.56
N ALA A 182 13.65 -3.31 3.26
CA ALA A 182 12.75 -3.95 4.21
C ALA A 182 11.31 -4.00 3.67
N LYS A 183 10.50 -4.92 4.21
CA LYS A 183 9.10 -5.14 3.79
C LYS A 183 8.16 -3.99 4.11
N ASP A 184 8.52 -3.15 5.07
CA ASP A 184 7.78 -1.95 5.47
C ASP A 184 8.02 -0.76 4.53
N HIS A 185 8.52 -1.02 3.30
CA HIS A 185 8.89 -0.01 2.32
C HIS A 185 9.96 0.98 2.82
N THR A 186 10.85 0.52 3.70
CA THR A 186 12.06 1.29 4.05
C THR A 186 13.30 0.69 3.43
N VAL A 187 14.28 1.56 3.10
CA VAL A 187 15.61 1.17 2.63
C VAL A 187 16.68 1.92 3.40
N LYS A 188 17.60 1.17 3.98
CA LYS A 188 18.81 1.72 4.58
C LYS A 188 19.88 1.88 3.50
N VAL A 189 20.48 3.07 3.43
CA VAL A 189 21.54 3.41 2.47
C VAL A 189 22.84 3.64 3.22
N VAL A 190 23.91 2.93 2.80
CA VAL A 190 25.27 3.10 3.32
C VAL A 190 26.20 3.38 2.14
N TYR A 191 26.89 4.52 2.15
CA TYR A 191 27.82 4.93 1.12
C TYR A 191 29.23 5.11 1.70
N LYS A 192 30.24 4.50 1.07
CA LYS A 192 31.64 4.49 1.55
C LYS A 192 31.78 4.11 3.04
N GLY A 193 30.97 3.13 3.49
CA GLY A 193 30.93 2.68 4.88
C GLY A 193 30.22 3.62 5.85
N GLN A 194 29.72 4.77 5.39
CA GLN A 194 28.96 5.72 6.19
C GLN A 194 27.46 5.53 5.97
N GLU A 195 26.69 5.43 7.04
CA GLU A 195 25.23 5.39 6.97
C GLU A 195 24.67 6.76 6.57
N MET A 196 23.98 6.80 5.43
CA MET A 196 23.33 8.00 4.91
C MET A 196 21.94 8.20 5.52
N GLY A 197 21.26 7.10 5.89
CA GLY A 197 19.94 7.10 6.51
C GLY A 197 19.12 5.89 6.16
N THR A 198 17.87 5.91 6.66
CA THR A 198 16.80 5.00 6.28
C THR A 198 15.67 5.82 5.67
N PHE A 199 15.28 5.49 4.46
CA PHE A 199 14.36 6.25 3.63
C PHE A 199 13.19 5.37 3.22
N LYS A 200 12.06 5.97 2.84
CA LYS A 200 10.99 5.24 2.18
C LYS A 200 11.36 4.94 0.74
N TRP A 201 10.82 3.85 0.20
CA TRP A 201 10.92 3.52 -1.21
C TRP A 201 9.56 3.11 -1.77
N SER A 202 9.39 3.31 -3.06
CA SER A 202 8.21 2.86 -3.81
C SER A 202 8.65 2.29 -5.15
N LEU A 203 7.87 1.35 -5.69
CA LEU A 203 8.14 0.74 -6.98
C LEU A 203 7.09 1.18 -7.99
N VAL A 204 7.50 1.89 -9.04
CA VAL A 204 6.62 2.41 -10.08
C VAL A 204 7.13 1.95 -11.44
N TYR A 205 6.36 1.11 -12.13
CA TYR A 205 6.72 0.53 -13.44
C TYR A 205 8.13 -0.10 -13.48
N GLY A 206 8.49 -0.83 -12.43
CA GLY A 206 9.80 -1.50 -12.34
C GLY A 206 10.97 -0.59 -11.96
N LEU A 207 10.72 0.69 -11.71
CA LEU A 207 11.69 1.64 -11.18
C LEU A 207 11.43 1.85 -9.69
N CYS A 208 12.43 1.55 -8.87
CA CYS A 208 12.36 1.82 -7.44
C CYS A 208 12.89 3.24 -7.17
N ASN A 209 12.01 4.08 -6.66
CA ASN A 209 12.32 5.42 -6.20
C ASN A 209 12.57 5.41 -4.70
N VAL A 210 13.68 5.99 -4.26
CA VAL A 210 14.01 6.18 -2.85
C VAL A 210 13.71 7.63 -2.49
N GLU A 211 12.87 7.86 -1.48
CA GLU A 211 12.41 9.19 -1.08
C GLU A 211 13.50 9.93 -0.29
N THR A 212 14.48 10.46 -1.01
CA THR A 212 15.55 11.27 -0.46
C THR A 212 15.90 12.42 -1.40
N GLU A 213 16.26 13.58 -0.83
CA GLU A 213 16.67 14.75 -1.61
C GLU A 213 18.18 14.77 -1.86
N ASN A 214 18.98 14.37 -0.86
CA ASN A 214 20.44 14.28 -0.91
C ASN A 214 20.95 13.21 0.07
N PRO A 215 21.57 12.11 -0.45
CA PRO A 215 21.81 11.81 -1.86
C PRO A 215 20.51 11.45 -2.61
N SER A 216 20.47 11.66 -3.92
CA SER A 216 19.45 11.12 -4.80
C SER A 216 19.81 9.67 -5.14
N VAL A 217 18.84 8.75 -4.99
CA VAL A 217 19.03 7.31 -5.22
C VAL A 217 17.89 6.76 -6.07
N TYR A 218 18.23 6.26 -7.27
CA TYR A 218 17.28 5.57 -8.16
C TYR A 218 17.76 4.15 -8.41
N VAL A 219 16.84 3.20 -8.39
CA VAL A 219 17.16 1.78 -8.52
C VAL A 219 16.35 1.16 -9.65
N ALA A 220 17.03 0.48 -10.55
CA ALA A 220 16.41 -0.32 -11.61
C ALA A 220 16.88 -1.77 -11.51
N THR A 221 15.97 -2.73 -11.68
CA THR A 221 16.29 -4.15 -11.71
C THR A 221 16.72 -4.55 -13.13
N ASN A 222 17.85 -5.24 -13.26
CA ASN A 222 18.34 -5.79 -14.50
C ASN A 222 17.74 -7.18 -14.78
N GLU A 223 17.82 -7.63 -16.04
CA GLU A 223 17.34 -8.96 -16.46
C GLU A 223 18.05 -10.12 -15.72
N ASP A 224 19.29 -9.90 -15.27
CA ASP A 224 20.09 -10.89 -14.51
C ASP A 224 19.76 -10.88 -13.00
N GLY A 225 18.80 -10.08 -12.56
CA GLY A 225 18.40 -9.93 -11.16
C GLY A 225 19.33 -9.03 -10.34
N SER A 226 20.37 -8.45 -10.93
CA SER A 226 21.17 -7.40 -10.28
C SER A 226 20.43 -6.06 -10.32
N LEU A 227 20.90 -5.08 -9.54
CA LEU A 227 20.37 -3.72 -9.55
C LEU A 227 21.36 -2.77 -10.21
N ASN A 228 20.86 -1.85 -11.03
CA ASN A 228 21.54 -0.60 -11.36
C ASN A 228 21.05 0.47 -10.39
N VAL A 229 21.99 1.08 -9.68
CA VAL A 229 21.70 2.12 -8.68
C VAL A 229 22.40 3.40 -9.09
N ASP A 230 21.63 4.38 -9.51
CA ASP A 230 22.13 5.73 -9.72
C ASP A 230 22.16 6.46 -8.39
N TYR A 231 23.35 6.86 -7.98
CA TYR A 231 23.63 7.60 -6.76
C TYR A 231 24.19 8.97 -7.13
N SER A 232 23.60 10.02 -6.58
CA SER A 232 24.08 11.39 -6.80
C SER A 232 23.99 12.20 -5.53
N ASP A 233 25.10 12.83 -5.16
CA ASP A 233 25.18 13.83 -4.10
C ASP A 233 25.87 15.10 -4.62
N ASP A 234 26.30 15.99 -3.72
CA ASP A 234 26.94 17.25 -4.10
C ASP A 234 28.31 17.07 -4.77
N GLU A 235 28.96 15.89 -4.62
CA GLU A 235 30.33 15.60 -5.05
C GLU A 235 30.38 14.54 -6.16
N ASP A 236 29.50 13.53 -6.08
CA ASP A 236 29.58 12.34 -6.93
C ASP A 236 28.29 12.16 -7.76
N PHE A 237 28.43 11.70 -9.00
CA PHE A 237 27.37 11.13 -9.83
C PHE A 237 27.83 9.78 -10.35
N LEU A 238 27.29 8.71 -9.79
CA LEU A 238 27.77 7.34 -9.94
C LEU A 238 26.62 6.39 -10.27
N THR A 239 26.91 5.40 -11.10
CA THR A 239 26.02 4.24 -11.30
C THR A 239 26.70 3.02 -10.73
N PHE A 240 26.07 2.34 -9.79
CA PHE A 240 26.54 1.09 -9.21
C PHE A 240 25.76 -0.08 -9.81
N LYS A 241 26.48 -1.15 -10.16
CA LYS A 241 25.85 -2.48 -10.28
C LYS A 241 25.88 -3.12 -8.90
N CYS A 242 24.71 -3.43 -8.34
CA CYS A 242 24.61 -4.10 -7.05
C CYS A 242 24.08 -5.53 -7.23
N VAL A 243 24.57 -6.43 -6.40
CA VAL A 243 24.12 -7.83 -6.35
C VAL A 243 23.59 -8.14 -4.95
N LYS A 244 22.63 -9.05 -4.89
CA LYS A 244 22.02 -9.45 -3.62
C LYS A 244 22.98 -10.31 -2.81
N ASP A 245 23.04 -10.05 -1.51
CA ASP A 245 23.79 -10.93 -0.61
C ASP A 245 23.13 -12.32 -0.58
N ASP A 246 23.94 -13.38 -0.56
CA ASP A 246 23.42 -14.74 -0.41
C ASP A 246 22.66 -14.85 0.91
N ALA A 247 21.48 -15.47 0.87
CA ALA A 247 20.71 -15.76 2.08
C ALA A 247 21.57 -16.65 3.01
N LYS A 248 21.86 -16.13 4.21
CA LYS A 248 22.61 -16.86 5.25
C LYS A 248 21.77 -17.90 5.94
#